data_e70fa7f67741881672672d2e9c78fe6e
#
_entry.id   e70fa7f67741881672672d2e9c78fe6e
#
_cell.length_a   1.000
_cell.length_b   1.000
_cell.length_c   1.000
_cell.angle_alpha   90.00
_cell.angle_beta   90.00
_cell.angle_gamma   90.00
#
_symmetry.space_group_name_H-M   'P 1'
#
loop_
_entity.id
_entity.type
_entity.pdbx_description
1 polymer ?
#
loop_
_entity_poly.entity_id
_entity_poly.type
_entity_poly.pdbx_seq_one_letter_code
_entity_poly.pdbx_strand_id
1 'polypeptide(L)'
;MGISSSMNEPYDNTIIGEAPSSYHTKKGGSDDIKGNFLTLLITQMKNQDPTNPMQNNELTSQLAQISTVEGIETLNKTVNNIVGQIDQSQALRASSLVGRGVMVSGNKIVVFQPTDGKDGAEKPGEGDPTTPDTQNEKTRQQMGTYKADDTDPNTPSDEHLFSTPFGFELLSPTDSLTINITNNSGVTVRTINMDKKMLPDVYNFSWDCTDEDDNPVPPGSYKFTVNATLNDAQVPVKTLNYALVNSVSMVDGGARLDVGLGNTVSLDEIRQVL
;
A
#
# COMPACT_ATOMS: atom_id res chain seq x y z
N MET A 1 -3.57 -77.32 -19.49
CA MET A 1 -2.07 -77.30 -19.58
C MET A 1 -1.62 -75.90 -19.53
N GLY A 2 -0.92 -75.51 -18.51
CA GLY A 2 -0.37 -74.18 -18.37
C GLY A 2 0.14 -74.01 -16.98
N ILE A 3 1.40 -74.12 -16.78
CA ILE A 3 2.10 -73.95 -15.51
C ILE A 3 2.56 -72.51 -15.44
N SER A 4 2.04 -71.83 -14.52
CA SER A 4 2.53 -70.52 -14.09
C SER A 4 3.24 -70.70 -12.74
N SER A 5 4.53 -70.53 -12.72
CA SER A 5 5.32 -70.49 -11.50
C SER A 5 5.78 -69.06 -11.28
N SER A 6 5.18 -68.44 -10.33
CA SER A 6 5.62 -67.15 -9.78
C SER A 6 6.56 -67.41 -8.63
N MET A 7 7.82 -67.10 -8.78
CA MET A 7 8.76 -66.96 -7.66
C MET A 7 8.95 -65.46 -7.42
N ASN A 8 8.32 -65.00 -6.38
CA ASN A 8 8.62 -63.69 -5.80
C ASN A 8 9.30 -63.93 -4.46
N GLU A 9 10.60 -64.00 -4.47
CA GLU A 9 11.38 -64.02 -3.21
C GLU A 9 11.63 -62.60 -2.76
N PRO A 10 11.41 -62.26 -1.50
CA PRO A 10 11.73 -60.95 -0.98
C PRO A 10 13.27 -60.84 -0.83
N TYR A 11 13.85 -59.87 -1.48
CA TYR A 11 15.22 -59.48 -1.26
C TYR A 11 15.41 -59.00 0.18
N ASP A 12 16.19 -59.77 0.95
CA ASP A 12 16.67 -59.42 2.27
C ASP A 12 17.72 -58.27 2.14
N ASN A 13 17.31 -57.08 2.56
CA ASN A 13 18.08 -55.85 2.48
C ASN A 13 18.85 -55.53 3.79
N THR A 14 19.29 -56.56 4.49
CA THR A 14 19.93 -56.42 5.79
C THR A 14 21.47 -56.37 5.76
N ILE A 15 22.10 -56.16 4.62
CA ILE A 15 23.54 -55.99 4.57
C ILE A 15 23.90 -54.72 3.78
N ILE A 16 23.45 -53.58 4.23
CA ILE A 16 24.17 -52.32 3.97
C ILE A 16 24.42 -51.70 5.35
N GLY A 17 25.66 -51.86 5.79
CA GLY A 17 26.11 -51.22 7.00
C GLY A 17 25.77 -49.74 7.00
N GLU A 18 25.20 -49.26 8.10
CA GLU A 18 25.00 -47.85 8.37
C GLU A 18 26.29 -47.08 8.03
N ALA A 19 26.22 -46.36 6.92
CA ALA A 19 27.17 -45.29 6.71
C ALA A 19 26.97 -44.29 7.86
N PRO A 20 27.99 -43.83 8.55
CA PRO A 20 27.83 -42.83 9.57
C PRO A 20 27.31 -41.55 8.94
N SER A 21 26.00 -41.36 8.99
CA SER A 21 25.34 -40.12 8.65
C SER A 21 25.59 -39.17 9.79
N SER A 22 26.61 -38.37 9.69
CA SER A 22 26.65 -37.00 10.25
C SER A 22 28.02 -36.37 10.07
N TYR A 23 28.41 -36.18 8.80
CA TYR A 23 29.18 -34.98 8.55
C TYR A 23 28.16 -33.82 8.56
N HIS A 24 27.74 -33.44 9.76
CA HIS A 24 27.35 -32.07 9.95
C HIS A 24 28.63 -31.26 9.68
N THR A 25 28.80 -30.83 8.43
CA THR A 25 29.60 -29.67 8.14
C THR A 25 28.92 -28.52 8.88
N LYS A 26 29.28 -28.34 10.16
CA LYS A 26 29.17 -27.02 10.79
C LYS A 26 29.80 -26.10 9.75
N LYS A 27 28.97 -25.27 9.11
CA LYS A 27 29.42 -24.17 8.26
C LYS A 27 30.27 -23.32 9.21
N GLY A 28 31.59 -23.60 9.26
CA GLY A 28 32.54 -22.86 10.07
C GLY A 28 32.38 -21.41 9.66
N GLY A 29 31.84 -20.60 10.54
CA GLY A 29 31.72 -19.19 10.30
C GLY A 29 33.11 -18.58 10.14
N SER A 30 33.21 -17.42 9.53
CA SER A 30 34.46 -16.65 9.43
C SER A 30 35.15 -16.49 10.79
N ASP A 31 34.40 -16.48 11.88
CA ASP A 31 34.90 -16.46 13.26
C ASP A 31 35.69 -17.72 13.63
N ASP A 32 35.28 -18.92 13.19
CA ASP A 32 36.00 -20.16 13.40
C ASP A 32 37.33 -20.16 12.63
N ILE A 33 37.35 -19.60 11.43
CA ILE A 33 38.55 -19.47 10.59
C ILE A 33 39.54 -18.47 11.22
N LYS A 34 39.02 -17.33 11.73
CA LYS A 34 39.85 -16.36 12.48
C LYS A 34 40.41 -16.94 13.76
N GLY A 35 39.60 -17.69 14.53
CA GLY A 35 40.01 -18.36 15.75
C GLY A 35 41.12 -19.39 15.50
N ASN A 36 40.95 -20.22 14.47
CA ASN A 36 41.96 -21.21 14.05
C ASN A 36 43.24 -20.53 13.58
N PHE A 37 43.14 -19.43 12.81
CA PHE A 37 44.31 -18.66 12.36
C PHE A 37 45.07 -18.04 13.51
N LEU A 38 44.41 -17.39 14.48
CA LEU A 38 45.06 -16.82 15.65
C LEU A 38 45.76 -17.91 16.49
N THR A 39 45.16 -19.08 16.64
CA THR A 39 45.71 -20.21 17.33
C THR A 39 46.97 -20.73 16.63
N LEU A 40 46.94 -20.86 15.30
CA LEU A 40 48.10 -21.23 14.50
C LEU A 40 49.21 -20.19 14.59
N LEU A 41 48.88 -18.90 14.55
CA LEU A 41 49.83 -17.80 14.64
C LEU A 41 50.53 -17.78 16.01
N ILE A 42 49.78 -17.96 17.11
CA ILE A 42 50.33 -18.05 18.46
C ILE A 42 51.23 -19.31 18.62
N THR A 43 50.81 -20.43 18.04
CA THR A 43 51.60 -21.68 18.09
C THR A 43 52.89 -21.55 17.30
N GLN A 44 52.87 -20.89 16.16
CA GLN A 44 54.06 -20.61 15.36
C GLN A 44 55.00 -19.63 16.05
N MET A 45 54.47 -18.54 16.67
CA MET A 45 55.29 -17.63 17.46
C MET A 45 55.98 -18.28 18.64
N LYS A 46 55.38 -19.31 19.27
CA LYS A 46 55.98 -20.06 20.36
C LYS A 46 57.09 -21.01 19.91
N ASN A 47 57.10 -21.43 18.64
CA ASN A 47 57.98 -22.48 18.14
C ASN A 47 58.97 -22.04 17.05
N GLN A 48 58.99 -20.71 16.68
CA GLN A 48 59.83 -20.16 15.61
C GLN A 48 61.22 -19.76 16.09
N ASP A 49 62.20 -20.22 15.32
CA ASP A 49 63.59 -19.74 15.37
C ASP A 49 63.66 -18.36 14.70
N PRO A 50 64.23 -17.32 15.33
CA PRO A 50 64.22 -15.94 14.82
C PRO A 50 64.99 -15.71 13.51
N THR A 51 65.63 -16.74 12.93
CA THR A 51 66.47 -16.57 11.73
C THR A 51 65.82 -16.84 10.40
N ASN A 52 64.53 -17.33 10.34
CA ASN A 52 63.84 -17.60 9.07
C ASN A 52 62.31 -17.42 9.17
N PRO A 53 61.78 -16.18 9.08
CA PRO A 53 60.36 -15.94 9.14
C PRO A 53 59.69 -16.42 7.84
N MET A 54 59.08 -17.61 7.89
CA MET A 54 58.31 -18.19 6.78
C MET A 54 57.07 -17.36 6.47
N GLN A 55 56.77 -17.26 5.18
CA GLN A 55 55.79 -16.46 4.45
C GLN A 55 54.35 -16.52 4.99
N ASN A 56 54.01 -15.64 5.94
CA ASN A 56 52.65 -15.47 6.44
C ASN A 56 51.80 -14.48 5.57
N ASN A 57 52.40 -13.94 4.50
CA ASN A 57 51.76 -12.90 3.66
C ASN A 57 50.53 -13.43 2.88
N GLU A 58 50.60 -14.69 2.45
CA GLU A 58 49.50 -15.30 1.68
C GLU A 58 48.26 -15.60 2.56
N LEU A 59 48.53 -16.16 3.76
CA LEU A 59 47.46 -16.41 4.75
C LEU A 59 46.82 -15.11 5.25
N THR A 60 47.59 -14.03 5.43
CA THR A 60 47.09 -12.71 5.80
C THR A 60 46.28 -12.12 4.70
N SER A 61 46.66 -12.29 3.43
CA SER A 61 45.89 -11.85 2.26
C SER A 61 44.56 -12.58 2.14
N GLN A 62 44.56 -13.92 2.33
CA GLN A 62 43.32 -14.71 2.32
C GLN A 62 42.39 -14.31 3.47
N LEU A 63 42.90 -14.06 4.67
CA LEU A 63 42.13 -13.58 5.81
C LEU A 63 41.51 -12.19 5.53
N ALA A 64 42.28 -11.29 4.91
CA ALA A 64 41.74 -9.96 4.49
C ALA A 64 40.62 -10.10 3.49
N GLN A 65 40.72 -11.03 2.51
CA GLN A 65 39.66 -11.31 1.57
C GLN A 65 38.40 -11.87 2.25
N ILE A 66 38.54 -12.82 3.16
CA ILE A 66 37.45 -13.40 3.95
C ILE A 66 36.80 -12.31 4.79
N SER A 67 37.57 -11.46 5.46
CA SER A 67 37.06 -10.36 6.27
C SER A 67 36.30 -9.33 5.43
N THR A 68 36.71 -9.11 4.18
CA THR A 68 35.99 -8.26 3.24
C THR A 68 34.64 -8.85 2.84
N VAL A 69 34.61 -10.16 2.53
CA VAL A 69 33.34 -10.87 2.19
C VAL A 69 32.41 -10.85 3.39
N GLU A 70 32.89 -11.12 4.61
CA GLU A 70 32.09 -11.04 5.84
C GLU A 70 31.53 -9.64 6.09
N GLY A 71 32.34 -8.59 5.82
CA GLY A 71 31.89 -7.21 5.87
C GLY A 71 30.74 -6.95 4.88
N ILE A 72 30.84 -7.46 3.66
CA ILE A 72 29.78 -7.36 2.64
C ILE A 72 28.54 -8.14 3.07
N GLU A 73 28.67 -9.36 3.61
CA GLU A 73 27.52 -10.12 4.11
C GLU A 73 26.82 -9.40 5.27
N THR A 74 27.59 -8.84 6.20
CA THR A 74 27.04 -8.06 7.31
C THR A 74 26.33 -6.80 6.83
N LEU A 75 26.90 -6.13 5.82
CA LEU A 75 26.28 -4.97 5.19
C LEU A 75 24.96 -5.36 4.50
N ASN A 76 24.93 -6.45 3.74
CA ASN A 76 23.70 -6.96 3.11
C ASN A 76 22.63 -7.31 4.16
N LYS A 77 23.00 -7.95 5.27
CA LYS A 77 22.06 -8.23 6.38
C LYS A 77 21.51 -6.94 6.98
N THR A 78 22.38 -5.94 7.18
CA THR A 78 21.98 -4.64 7.74
C THR A 78 21.04 -3.90 6.79
N VAL A 79 21.31 -3.90 5.48
CA VAL A 79 20.44 -3.30 4.48
C VAL A 79 19.06 -3.99 4.49
N ASN A 80 19.02 -5.31 4.51
CA ASN A 80 17.75 -6.06 4.58
C ASN A 80 16.96 -5.75 5.86
N ASN A 81 17.63 -5.59 7.00
CA ASN A 81 16.99 -5.19 8.24
C ASN A 81 16.40 -3.77 8.15
N ILE A 82 17.10 -2.83 7.52
CA ILE A 82 16.62 -1.46 7.31
C ILE A 82 15.39 -1.47 6.40
N VAL A 83 15.43 -2.24 5.29
CA VAL A 83 14.27 -2.40 4.40
C VAL A 83 13.07 -2.94 5.19
N GLY A 84 13.25 -3.98 5.99
CA GLY A 84 12.17 -4.53 6.83
C GLY A 84 11.62 -3.53 7.86
N GLN A 85 12.43 -2.63 8.41
CA GLN A 85 11.97 -1.57 9.29
C GLN A 85 11.16 -0.49 8.53
N ILE A 86 11.56 -0.17 7.30
CA ILE A 86 10.82 0.75 6.44
C ILE A 86 9.45 0.17 6.11
N ASP A 87 9.39 -1.10 5.70
CA ASP A 87 8.14 -1.79 5.39
C ASP A 87 7.19 -1.82 6.59
N GLN A 88 7.70 -2.12 7.78
CA GLN A 88 6.91 -2.10 9.02
C GLN A 88 6.38 -0.68 9.34
N SER A 89 7.19 0.34 9.15
CA SER A 89 6.78 1.74 9.33
C SER A 89 5.68 2.13 8.32
N GLN A 90 5.81 1.70 7.07
CA GLN A 90 4.79 1.92 6.04
C GLN A 90 3.48 1.20 6.38
N ALA A 91 3.56 -0.04 6.87
CA ALA A 91 2.38 -0.80 7.31
C ALA A 91 1.60 -0.09 8.41
N LEU A 92 2.30 0.45 9.41
CA LEU A 92 1.68 1.21 10.50
C LEU A 92 0.98 2.49 9.99
N ARG A 93 1.63 3.23 9.09
CA ARG A 93 1.04 4.42 8.46
C ARG A 93 -0.19 4.05 7.63
N ALA A 94 -0.10 2.99 6.83
CA ALA A 94 -1.20 2.50 6.02
C ALA A 94 -2.38 2.03 6.88
N SER A 95 -2.13 1.34 7.99
CA SER A 95 -3.16 0.90 8.94
C SER A 95 -3.95 2.06 9.53
N SER A 96 -3.32 3.21 9.75
CA SER A 96 -4.00 4.40 10.28
C SER A 96 -4.98 5.04 9.28
N LEU A 97 -4.92 4.63 8.02
CA LEU A 97 -5.81 5.12 6.96
C LEU A 97 -7.06 4.25 6.78
N VAL A 98 -7.10 3.06 7.39
CA VAL A 98 -8.29 2.17 7.31
C VAL A 98 -9.51 2.89 7.90
N GLY A 99 -10.61 2.87 7.16
CA GLY A 99 -11.84 3.60 7.49
C GLY A 99 -11.81 5.09 7.18
N ARG A 100 -10.71 5.62 6.62
CA ARG A 100 -10.63 7.02 6.19
C ARG A 100 -10.89 7.17 4.70
N GLY A 101 -11.44 8.31 4.31
CA GLY A 101 -11.50 8.75 2.93
C GLY A 101 -10.15 9.27 2.47
N VAL A 102 -9.78 8.92 1.26
CA VAL A 102 -8.53 9.39 0.62
C VAL A 102 -8.82 9.89 -0.79
N MET A 103 -8.00 10.82 -1.26
CA MET A 103 -8.00 11.27 -2.65
C MET A 103 -6.89 10.55 -3.41
N VAL A 104 -7.30 9.80 -4.42
CA VAL A 104 -6.40 9.01 -5.28
C VAL A 104 -6.62 9.38 -6.74
N SER A 105 -5.64 9.07 -7.59
CA SER A 105 -5.75 9.33 -9.03
C SER A 105 -6.97 8.63 -9.62
N GLY A 106 -7.83 9.40 -10.31
CA GLY A 106 -9.04 8.91 -10.93
C GLY A 106 -9.99 10.04 -11.25
N ASN A 107 -11.12 9.71 -11.90
CA ASN A 107 -12.07 10.70 -12.39
C ASN A 107 -13.53 10.30 -12.13
N LYS A 108 -13.78 9.52 -11.10
CA LYS A 108 -15.11 9.00 -10.78
C LYS A 108 -15.76 9.84 -9.68
N ILE A 109 -17.04 10.18 -9.86
CA ILE A 109 -17.91 10.74 -8.84
C ILE A 109 -19.07 9.77 -8.65
N VAL A 110 -19.48 9.54 -7.42
CA VAL A 110 -20.66 8.74 -7.09
C VAL A 110 -21.71 9.65 -6.48
N VAL A 111 -22.90 9.70 -7.09
CA VAL A 111 -24.06 10.37 -6.55
C VAL A 111 -24.95 9.34 -5.88
N PHE A 112 -25.32 9.58 -4.64
CA PHE A 112 -26.13 8.68 -3.84
C PHE A 112 -27.17 9.46 -3.02
N GLN A 113 -28.23 8.76 -2.67
CA GLN A 113 -29.25 9.24 -1.75
C GLN A 113 -29.05 8.51 -0.43
N PRO A 114 -28.88 9.21 0.70
CA PRO A 114 -28.81 8.55 1.99
C PRO A 114 -30.16 7.88 2.26
N THR A 115 -30.20 6.58 2.40
CA THR A 115 -31.37 5.89 2.91
C THR A 115 -31.38 6.05 4.44
N ASP A 116 -32.41 6.70 4.98
CA ASP A 116 -32.68 6.60 6.43
C ASP A 116 -32.83 5.11 6.76
N GLY A 117 -31.94 4.58 7.57
CA GLY A 117 -31.71 3.16 7.84
C GLY A 117 -32.92 2.33 8.29
N LYS A 118 -33.95 2.26 7.44
CA LYS A 118 -35.17 1.46 7.63
C LYS A 118 -35.19 0.18 6.80
N ASP A 119 -34.23 -0.02 5.89
CA ASP A 119 -34.14 -1.28 5.14
C ASP A 119 -33.14 -2.20 5.81
N GLY A 120 -33.72 -3.28 6.39
CA GLY A 120 -33.07 -4.29 7.20
C GLY A 120 -31.80 -4.90 6.60
N ALA A 121 -30.67 -4.40 7.03
CA ALA A 121 -29.45 -5.17 7.06
C ALA A 121 -29.41 -5.87 8.42
N GLU A 122 -29.56 -7.20 8.42
CA GLU A 122 -29.39 -8.04 9.59
C GLU A 122 -28.11 -7.70 10.32
N LYS A 123 -28.25 -7.37 11.61
CA LYS A 123 -27.14 -7.21 12.54
C LYS A 123 -26.40 -8.53 12.69
N PRO A 124 -25.09 -8.60 12.49
CA PRO A 124 -24.29 -9.63 13.11
C PRO A 124 -23.97 -9.19 14.54
N GLY A 125 -24.56 -9.86 15.53
CA GLY A 125 -24.06 -9.98 16.88
C GLY A 125 -24.42 -8.85 17.84
N GLU A 126 -25.34 -9.16 18.74
CA GLU A 126 -25.60 -8.40 19.98
C GLU A 126 -24.32 -8.20 20.76
N GLY A 127 -23.90 -6.95 20.88
CA GLY A 127 -22.92 -6.44 21.85
C GLY A 127 -23.57 -5.33 22.67
N ASP A 128 -23.61 -5.54 23.96
CA ASP A 128 -23.89 -4.70 25.13
C ASP A 128 -24.32 -3.22 24.90
N PRO A 129 -25.50 -2.81 25.42
CA PRO A 129 -26.12 -1.48 25.19
C PRO A 129 -25.57 -0.33 26.09
N THR A 130 -24.30 -0.34 26.49
CA THR A 130 -23.75 0.68 27.42
C THR A 130 -22.64 1.58 26.90
N THR A 131 -22.34 1.59 25.59
CA THR A 131 -21.41 2.59 25.04
C THR A 131 -22.11 3.53 24.07
N PRO A 132 -22.10 4.85 24.31
CA PRO A 132 -22.64 5.83 23.36
C PRO A 132 -21.77 5.81 22.09
N ASP A 133 -22.40 5.55 20.95
CA ASP A 133 -21.79 5.57 19.61
C ASP A 133 -21.41 7.01 19.22
N THR A 134 -20.22 7.44 19.68
CA THR A 134 -19.64 8.76 19.36
C THR A 134 -18.91 8.77 18.02
N GLN A 135 -18.92 7.67 17.27
CA GLN A 135 -18.17 7.55 16.00
C GLN A 135 -18.97 8.05 14.80
N ASN A 136 -20.29 8.05 14.87
CA ASN A 136 -21.16 8.42 13.74
C ASN A 136 -21.35 9.95 13.59
N GLU A 137 -21.15 10.72 14.66
CA GLU A 137 -21.24 12.19 14.61
C GLU A 137 -20.00 12.87 14.00
N LYS A 138 -18.81 12.26 14.14
CA LYS A 138 -17.59 12.84 13.56
C LYS A 138 -17.52 12.69 12.05
N THR A 139 -18.12 11.64 11.48
CA THR A 139 -18.19 11.45 10.03
C THR A 139 -19.19 12.41 9.37
N ARG A 140 -20.23 12.81 10.10
CA ARG A 140 -21.20 13.83 9.64
C ARG A 140 -20.63 15.26 9.65
N GLN A 141 -19.68 15.56 10.52
CA GLN A 141 -19.08 16.91 10.63
C GLN A 141 -17.93 17.16 9.64
N GLN A 142 -17.37 16.13 9.01
CA GLN A 142 -16.33 16.28 7.99
C GLN A 142 -16.88 16.34 6.55
N MET A 143 -18.13 15.98 6.33
CA MET A 143 -18.84 16.27 5.08
C MET A 143 -19.39 17.68 5.19
N GLY A 144 -18.74 18.61 4.52
CA GLY A 144 -18.96 20.05 4.45
C GLY A 144 -20.27 20.57 5.03
N THR A 145 -20.17 21.56 5.88
CA THR A 145 -21.28 22.30 6.51
C THR A 145 -22.26 22.79 5.45
N TYR A 146 -23.26 21.98 5.10
CA TYR A 146 -24.45 22.50 4.48
C TYR A 146 -25.25 23.24 5.54
N LYS A 147 -25.42 24.53 5.35
CA LYS A 147 -26.33 25.36 6.11
C LYS A 147 -27.76 24.89 5.76
N ALA A 148 -28.29 23.98 6.55
CA ALA A 148 -29.72 23.69 6.52
C ALA A 148 -30.43 24.88 7.15
N ASP A 149 -30.87 25.81 6.33
CA ASP A 149 -31.79 26.86 6.69
C ASP A 149 -33.12 26.57 6.00
N ASP A 150 -33.81 25.53 6.48
CA ASP A 150 -35.25 25.35 6.24
C ASP A 150 -35.82 24.48 7.37
N THR A 151 -36.38 25.16 8.36
CA THR A 151 -37.16 24.59 9.45
C THR A 151 -38.62 24.42 9.04
N ASP A 152 -38.93 23.68 7.98
CA ASP A 152 -40.28 23.16 7.74
C ASP A 152 -40.30 21.68 8.16
N PRO A 153 -40.95 21.35 9.31
CA PRO A 153 -41.02 19.97 9.81
C PRO A 153 -41.91 19.07 8.93
N ASN A 154 -42.44 19.58 7.82
CA ASN A 154 -43.34 18.86 6.95
C ASN A 154 -42.78 18.59 5.55
N THR A 155 -41.52 18.98 5.27
CA THR A 155 -40.88 18.61 4.03
C THR A 155 -40.31 17.18 4.24
N PRO A 156 -40.65 16.21 3.38
CA PRO A 156 -40.04 14.88 3.46
C PRO A 156 -38.56 15.03 3.31
N SER A 157 -37.81 14.47 4.27
CA SER A 157 -36.32 14.45 4.32
C SER A 157 -35.69 13.62 3.18
N ASP A 158 -36.42 13.28 2.16
CA ASP A 158 -36.17 12.17 1.25
C ASP A 158 -35.52 12.54 -0.09
N GLU A 159 -35.15 13.81 -0.34
CA GLU A 159 -34.67 14.21 -1.68
C GLU A 159 -33.28 14.81 -1.74
N HIS A 160 -32.51 14.79 -0.66
CA HIS A 160 -31.15 15.32 -0.71
C HIS A 160 -30.16 14.30 -1.31
N LEU A 161 -29.68 14.62 -2.51
CA LEU A 161 -28.61 13.89 -3.16
C LEU A 161 -27.25 14.37 -2.65
N PHE A 162 -26.30 13.44 -2.54
CA PHE A 162 -24.94 13.72 -2.15
C PHE A 162 -23.98 13.17 -3.20
N SER A 163 -22.87 13.87 -3.42
CA SER A 163 -21.79 13.38 -4.25
C SER A 163 -20.57 13.05 -3.41
N THR A 164 -19.81 12.04 -3.84
CA THR A 164 -18.46 11.87 -3.29
C THR A 164 -17.60 13.06 -3.67
N PRO A 165 -16.70 13.53 -2.78
CA PRO A 165 -15.72 14.55 -3.11
C PRO A 165 -14.87 14.13 -4.33
N PHE A 166 -14.47 15.09 -5.11
CA PHE A 166 -13.55 14.93 -6.22
C PHE A 166 -12.59 16.11 -6.28
N GLY A 167 -11.56 16.03 -7.08
CA GLY A 167 -10.58 17.12 -7.13
C GLY A 167 -9.58 16.95 -8.23
N PHE A 168 -8.57 17.80 -8.20
CA PHE A 168 -7.45 17.73 -9.12
C PHE A 168 -6.18 18.31 -8.51
N GLU A 169 -5.04 17.84 -9.00
CA GLU A 169 -3.72 18.37 -8.70
C GLU A 169 -3.24 19.20 -9.90
N LEU A 170 -2.97 20.48 -9.68
CA LEU A 170 -2.32 21.35 -10.65
C LEU A 170 -0.82 21.25 -10.47
N LEU A 171 -0.10 20.95 -11.55
CA LEU A 171 1.36 20.88 -11.57
C LEU A 171 2.00 22.20 -11.98
N SER A 172 1.22 23.12 -12.56
CA SER A 172 1.65 24.44 -13.01
C SER A 172 0.55 25.45 -12.77
N PRO A 173 0.85 26.77 -12.71
CA PRO A 173 -0.19 27.80 -12.63
C PRO A 173 -1.14 27.73 -13.81
N THR A 174 -2.40 28.15 -13.60
CA THR A 174 -3.43 28.27 -14.64
C THR A 174 -4.16 29.60 -14.48
N ASP A 175 -4.73 30.12 -15.54
CA ASP A 175 -5.59 31.32 -15.58
C ASP A 175 -7.04 30.99 -15.88
N SER A 176 -7.32 29.85 -16.52
CA SER A 176 -8.67 29.34 -16.74
C SER A 176 -8.72 27.82 -16.56
N LEU A 177 -9.82 27.34 -15.99
CA LEU A 177 -10.05 25.94 -15.73
C LEU A 177 -11.53 25.60 -15.95
N THR A 178 -11.78 24.51 -16.67
CA THR A 178 -13.11 23.98 -16.92
C THR A 178 -13.20 22.54 -16.43
N ILE A 179 -14.21 22.25 -15.61
CA ILE A 179 -14.56 20.89 -15.17
C ILE A 179 -15.81 20.48 -15.89
N ASN A 180 -15.78 19.38 -16.64
CA ASN A 180 -16.95 18.78 -17.28
C ASN A 180 -17.31 17.49 -16.55
N ILE A 181 -18.53 17.40 -16.06
CA ILE A 181 -19.08 16.20 -15.44
C ILE A 181 -19.96 15.50 -16.47
N THR A 182 -19.72 14.21 -16.69
CA THR A 182 -20.42 13.39 -17.68
C THR A 182 -21.07 12.19 -17.02
N ASN A 183 -22.20 11.77 -17.56
CA ASN A 183 -22.87 10.54 -17.17
C ASN A 183 -22.17 9.29 -17.81
N ASN A 184 -22.66 8.09 -17.48
CA ASN A 184 -22.11 6.84 -18.03
C ASN A 184 -22.26 6.71 -19.55
N SER A 185 -23.17 7.46 -20.17
CA SER A 185 -23.34 7.50 -21.63
C SER A 185 -22.41 8.50 -22.31
N GLY A 186 -21.57 9.21 -21.54
CA GLY A 186 -20.63 10.21 -22.05
C GLY A 186 -21.28 11.57 -22.34
N VAL A 187 -22.55 11.79 -21.93
CA VAL A 187 -23.22 13.07 -22.08
C VAL A 187 -22.78 13.97 -20.91
N THR A 188 -22.37 15.22 -21.25
CA THR A 188 -22.04 16.22 -20.22
C THR A 188 -23.34 16.65 -19.54
N VAL A 189 -23.33 16.56 -18.21
CA VAL A 189 -24.47 16.95 -17.36
C VAL A 189 -24.22 18.28 -16.65
N ARG A 190 -22.96 18.61 -16.35
CA ARG A 190 -22.61 19.89 -15.72
C ARG A 190 -21.23 20.34 -16.19
N THR A 191 -21.10 21.65 -16.45
CA THR A 191 -19.85 22.34 -16.75
C THR A 191 -19.58 23.39 -15.69
N ILE A 192 -18.41 23.35 -15.06
CA ILE A 192 -18.00 24.32 -14.05
C ILE A 192 -16.80 25.09 -14.62
N ASN A 193 -16.96 26.37 -14.83
CA ASN A 193 -15.91 27.25 -15.33
C ASN A 193 -15.32 28.10 -14.20
N MET A 194 -14.01 28.17 -14.14
CA MET A 194 -13.24 28.93 -13.16
C MET A 194 -12.22 29.82 -13.89
N ASP A 195 -12.62 31.04 -14.19
CA ASP A 195 -11.76 32.04 -14.83
C ASP A 195 -11.02 32.84 -13.78
N LYS A 196 -10.15 32.16 -13.04
CA LYS A 196 -9.29 32.76 -12.03
C LYS A 196 -7.90 32.13 -12.03
N LYS A 197 -6.90 32.93 -11.72
CA LYS A 197 -5.54 32.43 -11.57
C LYS A 197 -5.45 31.48 -10.38
N MET A 198 -4.97 30.27 -10.63
CA MET A 198 -4.73 29.25 -9.62
C MET A 198 -3.27 28.84 -9.63
N LEU A 199 -2.73 28.52 -8.46
CA LEU A 199 -1.35 28.08 -8.28
C LEU A 199 -1.28 26.54 -8.27
N PRO A 200 -0.08 25.94 -8.44
CA PRO A 200 0.11 24.52 -8.25
C PRO A 200 -0.28 24.11 -6.83
N ASP A 201 -1.29 23.24 -6.72
CA ASP A 201 -1.80 22.70 -5.46
C ASP A 201 -2.82 21.58 -5.74
N VAL A 202 -3.31 20.93 -4.67
CA VAL A 202 -4.42 19.99 -4.70
C VAL A 202 -5.71 20.72 -4.33
N TYR A 203 -6.69 20.68 -5.22
CA TYR A 203 -8.00 21.33 -5.06
C TYR A 203 -9.10 20.30 -4.98
N ASN A 204 -9.96 20.43 -3.97
CA ASN A 204 -11.11 19.54 -3.75
C ASN A 204 -12.41 20.29 -3.97
N PHE A 205 -13.39 19.55 -4.50
CA PHE A 205 -14.73 20.05 -4.81
C PHE A 205 -15.78 19.03 -4.36
N SER A 206 -16.97 19.54 -4.11
CA SER A 206 -18.18 18.75 -3.96
C SER A 206 -19.17 19.25 -5.00
N TRP A 207 -19.84 18.33 -5.67
CA TRP A 207 -20.89 18.65 -6.63
C TRP A 207 -22.25 18.63 -5.94
N ASP A 208 -23.09 19.60 -6.25
CA ASP A 208 -24.44 19.74 -5.73
C ASP A 208 -25.45 18.76 -6.34
N CYS A 209 -24.98 17.85 -7.20
CA CYS A 209 -25.79 16.84 -7.89
C CYS A 209 -26.87 17.43 -8.82
N THR A 210 -26.62 18.62 -9.40
CA THR A 210 -27.52 19.25 -10.37
C THR A 210 -26.92 19.29 -11.78
N ASP A 211 -27.79 19.33 -12.78
CA ASP A 211 -27.39 19.52 -14.17
C ASP A 211 -27.24 21.01 -14.54
N GLU A 212 -27.09 21.34 -15.85
CA GLU A 212 -26.94 22.71 -16.32
C GLU A 212 -28.20 23.56 -16.08
N ASP A 213 -29.37 22.94 -15.97
CA ASP A 213 -30.66 23.58 -15.74
C ASP A 213 -31.08 23.59 -14.26
N ASP A 214 -30.10 23.28 -13.35
CA ASP A 214 -30.27 23.14 -11.90
C ASP A 214 -31.27 22.05 -11.47
N ASN A 215 -31.57 21.06 -12.34
CA ASN A 215 -32.38 19.90 -11.97
C ASN A 215 -31.49 18.83 -11.30
N PRO A 216 -32.03 18.10 -10.30
CA PRO A 216 -31.30 17.01 -9.67
C PRO A 216 -31.04 15.88 -10.68
N VAL A 217 -29.80 15.37 -10.65
CA VAL A 217 -29.42 14.25 -11.52
C VAL A 217 -29.71 12.90 -10.84
N PRO A 218 -29.92 11.82 -11.59
CA PRO A 218 -30.17 10.51 -11.02
C PRO A 218 -28.98 10.02 -10.17
N PRO A 219 -29.23 9.28 -9.06
CA PRO A 219 -28.17 8.57 -8.34
C PRO A 219 -27.39 7.64 -9.27
N GLY A 220 -26.09 7.58 -9.10
CA GLY A 220 -25.25 6.73 -9.97
C GLY A 220 -23.80 7.16 -10.03
N SER A 221 -23.09 6.60 -11.01
CA SER A 221 -21.69 6.90 -11.26
C SER A 221 -21.55 7.90 -12.39
N TYR A 222 -20.76 8.92 -12.15
CA TYR A 222 -20.40 9.99 -13.10
C TYR A 222 -18.90 10.01 -13.27
N LYS A 223 -18.45 10.64 -14.36
CA LYS A 223 -17.04 10.89 -14.61
C LYS A 223 -16.83 12.39 -14.79
N PHE A 224 -15.65 12.86 -14.45
CA PHE A 224 -15.29 14.25 -14.71
C PHE A 224 -13.97 14.37 -15.44
N THR A 225 -13.81 15.44 -16.18
CA THR A 225 -12.58 15.84 -16.85
C THR A 225 -12.26 17.27 -16.48
N VAL A 226 -10.99 17.59 -16.37
CA VAL A 226 -10.50 18.93 -16.04
C VAL A 226 -9.60 19.40 -17.16
N ASN A 227 -9.92 20.53 -17.74
CA ASN A 227 -9.13 21.23 -18.74
C ASN A 227 -8.63 22.53 -18.13
N ALA A 228 -7.33 22.72 -18.09
CA ALA A 228 -6.72 23.96 -17.58
C ALA A 228 -5.85 24.59 -18.64
N THR A 229 -5.85 25.93 -18.69
CA THR A 229 -5.02 26.70 -19.61
C THR A 229 -4.27 27.80 -18.88
N LEU A 230 -3.13 28.19 -19.44
CA LEU A 230 -2.36 29.35 -19.06
C LEU A 230 -1.92 30.07 -20.33
N ASN A 231 -2.36 31.31 -20.52
CA ASN A 231 -2.13 32.08 -21.76
C ASN A 231 -2.50 31.28 -23.03
N ASP A 232 -3.70 30.66 -23.03
CA ASP A 232 -4.25 29.81 -24.10
C ASP A 232 -3.49 28.50 -24.36
N ALA A 233 -2.45 28.20 -23.59
CA ALA A 233 -1.73 26.91 -23.66
C ALA A 233 -2.28 25.92 -22.64
N GLN A 234 -2.52 24.67 -23.06
CA GLN A 234 -3.01 23.62 -22.17
C GLN A 234 -1.99 23.27 -21.09
N VAL A 235 -2.44 23.19 -19.86
CA VAL A 235 -1.65 22.79 -18.66
C VAL A 235 -2.06 21.37 -18.23
N PRO A 236 -1.09 20.49 -17.94
CA PRO A 236 -1.40 19.15 -17.46
C PRO A 236 -2.03 19.19 -16.06
N VAL A 237 -3.12 18.43 -15.89
CA VAL A 237 -3.86 18.30 -14.64
C VAL A 237 -4.02 16.82 -14.31
N LYS A 238 -3.86 16.45 -13.05
CA LYS A 238 -4.18 15.12 -12.56
C LYS A 238 -5.52 15.15 -11.83
N THR A 239 -6.48 14.40 -12.30
CA THR A 239 -7.79 14.25 -11.64
C THR A 239 -7.69 13.31 -10.45
N LEU A 240 -8.43 13.61 -9.39
CA LEU A 240 -8.45 12.88 -8.12
C LEU A 240 -9.90 12.57 -7.75
N ASN A 241 -10.18 11.32 -7.41
CA ASN A 241 -11.46 10.91 -6.88
C ASN A 241 -11.35 10.41 -5.45
N TYR A 242 -12.45 10.49 -4.75
CA TYR A 242 -12.60 9.93 -3.41
C TYR A 242 -12.59 8.40 -3.45
N ALA A 243 -11.91 7.82 -2.48
CA ALA A 243 -11.95 6.39 -2.19
C ALA A 243 -11.90 6.14 -0.68
N LEU A 244 -12.66 5.17 -0.20
CA LEU A 244 -12.62 4.73 1.18
C LEU A 244 -11.59 3.60 1.32
N VAL A 245 -10.69 3.71 2.27
CA VAL A 245 -9.71 2.65 2.56
C VAL A 245 -10.40 1.56 3.39
N ASN A 246 -10.64 0.39 2.78
CA ASN A 246 -11.30 -0.73 3.44
C ASN A 246 -10.33 -1.59 4.26
N SER A 247 -9.15 -1.85 3.70
CA SER A 247 -8.13 -2.68 4.35
C SER A 247 -6.74 -2.36 3.85
N VAL A 248 -5.74 -2.90 4.53
CA VAL A 248 -4.33 -2.82 4.14
C VAL A 248 -3.78 -4.23 4.00
N SER A 249 -3.06 -4.47 2.93
CA SER A 249 -2.30 -5.70 2.69
C SER A 249 -0.82 -5.38 2.55
N MET A 250 0.02 -6.29 3.04
CA MET A 250 1.47 -6.22 2.84
C MET A 250 1.83 -7.16 1.69
N VAL A 251 2.47 -6.62 0.69
CA VAL A 251 3.01 -7.38 -0.45
C VAL A 251 4.47 -7.02 -0.64
N ASP A 252 5.19 -7.83 -1.42
CA ASP A 252 6.57 -7.49 -1.80
C ASP A 252 6.58 -6.11 -2.48
N GLY A 253 7.28 -5.16 -1.89
CA GLY A 253 7.32 -3.76 -2.34
C GLY A 253 6.49 -2.78 -1.51
N GLY A 254 5.94 -3.20 -0.35
CA GLY A 254 5.35 -2.31 0.65
C GLY A 254 3.85 -2.49 0.89
N ALA A 255 3.26 -1.54 1.61
CA ALA A 255 1.85 -1.56 1.95
C ALA A 255 0.96 -1.19 0.76
N ARG A 256 -0.09 -1.99 0.52
CA ARG A 256 -1.17 -1.72 -0.43
C ARG A 256 -2.48 -1.50 0.30
N LEU A 257 -3.18 -0.44 -0.05
CA LEU A 257 -4.47 -0.10 0.50
C LEU A 257 -5.56 -0.53 -0.47
N ASP A 258 -6.53 -1.31 0.03
CA ASP A 258 -7.74 -1.64 -0.73
C ASP A 258 -8.71 -0.45 -0.66
N VAL A 259 -9.01 0.09 -1.81
CA VAL A 259 -9.93 1.23 -1.98
C VAL A 259 -11.27 0.82 -2.61
N GLY A 260 -11.59 -0.45 -2.51
CA GLY A 260 -12.85 -1.03 -2.98
C GLY A 260 -12.83 -1.53 -4.42
N LEU A 261 -13.79 -2.38 -4.75
CA LEU A 261 -13.96 -3.00 -6.08
C LEU A 261 -12.71 -3.75 -6.60
N GLY A 262 -11.86 -4.25 -5.68
CA GLY A 262 -10.62 -4.94 -6.03
C GLY A 262 -9.49 -4.02 -6.47
N ASN A 263 -9.66 -2.70 -6.34
CA ASN A 263 -8.61 -1.73 -6.62
C ASN A 263 -7.71 -1.56 -5.39
N THR A 264 -6.42 -1.64 -5.60
CA THR A 264 -5.41 -1.36 -4.58
C THR A 264 -4.51 -0.21 -5.01
N VAL A 265 -4.20 0.66 -4.06
CA VAL A 265 -3.29 1.79 -4.24
C VAL A 265 -2.14 1.71 -3.25
N SER A 266 -1.00 2.27 -3.60
CA SER A 266 0.13 2.43 -2.69
C SER A 266 0.01 3.73 -1.89
N LEU A 267 0.77 3.87 -0.81
CA LEU A 267 0.75 5.08 0.03
C LEU A 267 1.16 6.34 -0.74
N ASP A 268 2.06 6.22 -1.71
CA ASP A 268 2.56 7.32 -2.54
C ASP A 268 1.55 7.79 -3.60
N GLU A 269 0.53 6.98 -3.90
CA GLU A 269 -0.58 7.36 -4.79
C GLU A 269 -1.65 8.19 -4.09
N ILE A 270 -1.65 8.24 -2.76
CA ILE A 270 -2.56 9.09 -2.00
C ILE A 270 -2.08 10.53 -2.06
N ARG A 271 -2.96 11.44 -2.50
CA ARG A 271 -2.68 12.88 -2.57
C ARG A 271 -3.17 13.63 -1.35
N GLN A 272 -4.26 13.16 -0.74
CA GLN A 272 -4.84 13.77 0.45
C GLN A 272 -5.63 12.74 1.26
N VAL A 273 -5.70 12.94 2.58
CA VAL A 273 -6.54 12.18 3.51
C VAL A 273 -7.63 13.11 4.01
N LEU A 274 -8.88 12.61 3.99
CA LEU A 274 -10.10 13.34 4.39
C LEU A 274 -10.60 12.89 5.75
#